data_ab1aeb64ea3528664dc3e92fdd38a07b
#
_entry.id   ab1aeb64ea3528664dc3e92fdd38a07b
#
_cell.length_a   1.000
_cell.length_b   1.000
_cell.length_c   1.000
_cell.angle_alpha   90.00
_cell.angle_beta   90.00
_cell.angle_gamma   90.00
#
_symmetry.space_group_name_H-M   'P 1'
#
loop_
_entity.id
_entity.type
_entity.pdbx_description
1 polymer ?
#
loop_
_entity_poly.entity_id
_entity_poly.type
_entity_poly.pdbx_seq_one_letter_code
_entity_poly.pdbx_strand_id
1 'polypeptide(L)'
;MNSKKIIYGLSVLFLLLTIIMVSCKKKETPAPEPTESGQSSSDSRDTQGENDAAVNDINSVIGDNGKLHGKSTVPNAYAEMTGTICGLSVDTAGINSGTIRLNYDGTTCNNRTRTGSIKFTIQDYTQGKRWKNVGCVIKVDFLSYKITRASDGKSIMLNGTQYLTNTSGGTWWELLIVKTQTTLVSTLTSSNLAVTFEDNKTATYNINRKITYTIPGNIITCRAEGIGTSGGLTNLENFGTTRDGDAFTSQVTNPIVWNVTCGPGAPVQGEVNIVVASKSFDLRATFGVDRNGNVVTPAPNQCAFGWKLDWTFNGNARNKIFGYN
;
A
#
# COMPACT_ATOMS: atom_id res chain seq x y z
N MET A 1 0.67 -39.44 -9.20
CA MET A 1 -0.16 -38.43 -9.88
C MET A 1 0.75 -37.21 -10.06
N ASN A 2 1.06 -36.87 -11.33
CA ASN A 2 2.24 -36.07 -11.69
C ASN A 2 2.16 -34.61 -11.26
N SER A 3 3.07 -34.15 -10.41
CA SER A 3 3.26 -32.78 -9.94
C SER A 3 3.49 -31.76 -11.07
N LYS A 4 3.91 -32.19 -12.26
CA LYS A 4 4.10 -31.35 -13.45
C LYS A 4 2.81 -30.74 -14.03
N LYS A 5 1.64 -31.34 -13.78
CA LYS A 5 0.35 -30.84 -14.27
C LYS A 5 -0.23 -29.68 -13.44
N ILE A 6 0.22 -29.53 -12.21
CA ILE A 6 -0.24 -28.43 -11.32
C ILE A 6 0.50 -27.13 -11.66
N ILE A 7 1.77 -27.22 -12.06
CA ILE A 7 2.61 -26.06 -12.42
C ILE A 7 2.13 -25.41 -13.72
N TYR A 8 1.68 -26.19 -14.70
CA TYR A 8 1.13 -25.64 -15.95
C TYR A 8 -0.26 -24.99 -15.76
N GLY A 9 -1.03 -25.40 -14.76
CA GLY A 9 -2.31 -24.78 -14.42
C GLY A 9 -2.19 -23.37 -13.84
N LEU A 10 -1.13 -23.10 -13.07
CA LEU A 10 -0.90 -21.77 -12.48
C LEU A 10 -0.32 -20.76 -13.49
N SER A 11 0.55 -21.22 -14.41
CA SER A 11 1.15 -20.32 -15.41
C SER A 11 0.16 -19.95 -16.53
N VAL A 12 -0.82 -20.79 -16.83
CA VAL A 12 -1.88 -20.49 -17.82
C VAL A 12 -2.92 -19.53 -17.23
N LEU A 13 -3.15 -19.54 -15.93
CA LEU A 13 -4.05 -18.59 -15.25
C LEU A 13 -3.50 -17.17 -15.24
N PHE A 14 -2.16 -17.02 -15.22
CA PHE A 14 -1.51 -15.70 -15.28
C PHE A 14 -1.47 -15.09 -16.68
N LEU A 15 -1.51 -15.95 -17.74
CA LEU A 15 -1.46 -15.49 -19.15
C LEU A 15 -2.85 -15.14 -19.70
N LEU A 16 -3.94 -15.56 -19.05
CA LEU A 16 -5.33 -15.27 -19.49
C LEU A 16 -5.89 -13.96 -18.95
N LEU A 17 -5.17 -13.27 -18.05
CA LEU A 17 -5.60 -11.96 -17.51
C LEU A 17 -5.16 -10.75 -18.35
N THR A 18 -4.49 -10.95 -19.49
CA THR A 18 -3.98 -9.84 -20.32
C THR A 18 -4.76 -9.57 -21.59
N ILE A 19 -5.85 -10.28 -21.87
CA ILE A 19 -6.63 -10.06 -23.09
C ILE A 19 -8.11 -9.96 -22.71
N ILE A 20 -8.58 -8.81 -22.28
CA ILE A 20 -9.91 -8.20 -22.54
C ILE A 20 -9.88 -6.76 -21.99
N MET A 21 -9.31 -5.82 -22.72
CA MET A 21 -9.53 -4.39 -22.53
C MET A 21 -9.78 -3.70 -23.87
N VAL A 22 -10.84 -4.13 -24.58
CA VAL A 22 -11.47 -3.27 -25.59
C VAL A 22 -12.97 -3.44 -25.45
N SER A 23 -13.55 -2.70 -24.52
CA SER A 23 -14.97 -2.39 -24.53
C SER A 23 -15.11 -0.88 -24.64
N CYS A 24 -15.41 -0.39 -25.84
CA CYS A 24 -15.88 0.98 -26.05
C CYS A 24 -17.16 1.19 -25.27
N LYS A 25 -17.09 1.68 -24.04
CA LYS A 25 -18.21 2.30 -23.34
C LYS A 25 -18.15 3.79 -23.58
N LYS A 26 -19.27 4.34 -24.05
CA LYS A 26 -19.57 5.75 -24.22
C LYS A 26 -19.08 6.52 -22.98
N LYS A 27 -18.13 7.42 -23.20
CA LYS A 27 -17.54 8.28 -22.18
C LYS A 27 -18.65 9.21 -21.66
N GLU A 28 -19.31 8.86 -20.56
CA GLU A 28 -20.06 9.85 -19.82
C GLU A 28 -19.03 10.85 -19.30
N THR A 29 -19.18 12.11 -19.68
CA THR A 29 -18.35 13.20 -19.18
C THR A 29 -18.60 13.29 -17.66
N PRO A 30 -17.61 13.01 -16.80
CA PRO A 30 -17.81 13.17 -15.37
C PRO A 30 -18.18 14.62 -15.10
N ALA A 31 -19.16 14.86 -14.24
CA ALA A 31 -19.37 16.19 -13.71
C ALA A 31 -18.05 16.69 -13.11
N PRO A 32 -17.64 17.96 -13.37
CA PRO A 32 -16.37 18.47 -12.89
C PRO A 32 -16.33 18.33 -11.37
N GLU A 33 -15.43 17.50 -10.88
CA GLU A 33 -15.10 17.48 -9.45
C GLU A 33 -14.54 18.87 -9.10
N PRO A 34 -14.85 19.43 -7.92
CA PRO A 34 -14.19 20.64 -7.46
C PRO A 34 -12.68 20.37 -7.49
N THR A 35 -11.93 21.13 -8.28
CA THR A 35 -10.52 20.86 -8.62
C THR A 35 -9.63 20.71 -7.38
N GLU A 36 -9.93 21.41 -6.28
CA GLU A 36 -9.13 21.35 -5.05
C GLU A 36 -9.43 20.12 -4.18
N SER A 37 -10.68 19.67 -4.09
CA SER A 37 -11.07 18.50 -3.30
C SER A 37 -10.63 17.18 -3.96
N GLY A 38 -10.73 17.12 -5.29
CA GLY A 38 -10.25 16.00 -6.08
C GLY A 38 -8.71 15.87 -6.00
N GLN A 39 -7.98 16.99 -5.94
CA GLN A 39 -6.53 17.00 -5.85
C GLN A 39 -6.04 16.43 -4.52
N SER A 40 -6.53 16.91 -3.37
CA SER A 40 -6.08 16.42 -2.06
C SER A 40 -6.36 14.93 -1.84
N SER A 41 -7.52 14.44 -2.28
CA SER A 41 -7.83 13.02 -2.19
C SER A 41 -6.98 12.15 -3.15
N SER A 42 -6.70 12.66 -4.35
CA SER A 42 -5.81 12.01 -5.30
C SER A 42 -4.38 11.96 -4.77
N ASP A 43 -3.88 13.06 -4.22
CA ASP A 43 -2.54 13.15 -3.64
C ASP A 43 -2.36 12.17 -2.47
N SER A 44 -3.34 12.08 -1.58
CA SER A 44 -3.31 11.15 -0.45
C SER A 44 -3.30 9.70 -0.93
N ARG A 45 -4.18 9.33 -1.86
CA ARG A 45 -4.25 7.99 -2.44
C ARG A 45 -2.96 7.63 -3.19
N ASP A 46 -2.47 8.54 -4.04
CA ASP A 46 -1.28 8.29 -4.85
C ASP A 46 -0.04 8.19 -3.97
N THR A 47 0.10 9.07 -2.95
CA THR A 47 1.19 8.99 -1.95
C THR A 47 1.15 7.67 -1.19
N GLN A 48 -0.03 7.26 -0.73
CA GLN A 48 -0.19 6.00 0.00
C GLN A 48 0.15 4.79 -0.89
N GLY A 49 -0.35 4.76 -2.12
CA GLY A 49 -0.10 3.68 -3.07
C GLY A 49 1.39 3.52 -3.40
N GLU A 50 2.13 4.62 -3.60
CA GLU A 50 3.57 4.57 -3.88
C GLU A 50 4.39 4.22 -2.63
N ASN A 51 3.96 4.65 -1.45
CA ASN A 51 4.59 4.23 -0.20
C ASN A 51 4.39 2.73 0.07
N ASP A 52 3.20 2.20 -0.18
CA ASP A 52 2.90 0.76 -0.05
C ASP A 52 3.72 -0.07 -1.06
N ALA A 53 3.90 0.43 -2.29
CA ALA A 53 4.75 -0.21 -3.28
C ALA A 53 6.22 -0.27 -2.82
N ALA A 54 6.74 0.80 -2.22
CA ALA A 54 8.08 0.83 -1.65
C ALA A 54 8.25 -0.18 -0.50
N VAL A 55 7.27 -0.28 0.39
CA VAL A 55 7.25 -1.28 1.48
C VAL A 55 7.21 -2.71 0.92
N ASN A 56 6.48 -2.96 -0.16
CA ASN A 56 6.45 -4.25 -0.83
C ASN A 56 7.80 -4.62 -1.45
N ASP A 57 8.49 -3.67 -2.08
CA ASP A 57 9.85 -3.89 -2.61
C ASP A 57 10.83 -4.26 -1.49
N ILE A 58 10.78 -3.57 -0.34
CA ILE A 58 11.58 -3.89 0.85
C ILE A 58 11.28 -5.30 1.36
N ASN A 59 10.00 -5.65 1.51
CA ASN A 59 9.59 -6.98 1.97
C ASN A 59 10.05 -8.09 1.02
N SER A 60 10.02 -7.84 -0.30
CA SER A 60 10.51 -8.77 -1.31
C SER A 60 12.01 -9.03 -1.13
N VAL A 61 12.82 -7.97 -1.03
CA VAL A 61 14.27 -8.08 -0.86
C VAL A 61 14.65 -8.76 0.47
N ILE A 62 13.90 -8.49 1.54
CA ILE A 62 14.10 -9.17 2.83
C ILE A 62 13.72 -10.65 2.71
N GLY A 63 12.61 -10.97 2.04
CA GLY A 63 12.15 -12.34 1.81
C GLY A 63 13.17 -13.19 1.06
N ASP A 64 13.85 -12.61 0.07
CA ASP A 64 14.87 -13.28 -0.74
C ASP A 64 16.21 -13.42 -0.01
N ASN A 65 16.43 -12.69 1.06
CA ASN A 65 17.70 -12.65 1.77
C ASN A 65 17.64 -13.38 3.12
N GLY A 66 18.15 -14.61 3.17
CA GLY A 66 18.15 -15.44 4.37
C GLY A 66 18.83 -14.80 5.60
N LYS A 67 19.83 -13.94 5.40
CA LYS A 67 20.53 -13.23 6.49
C LYS A 67 19.61 -12.19 7.15
N LEU A 68 18.80 -11.48 6.37
CA LEU A 68 17.86 -10.47 6.87
C LEU A 68 16.60 -11.11 7.44
N HIS A 69 16.11 -12.13 6.76
CA HIS A 69 14.91 -12.86 7.15
C HIS A 69 15.09 -13.63 8.48
N GLY A 70 16.28 -14.21 8.68
CA GLY A 70 16.62 -15.03 9.83
C GLY A 70 16.44 -16.53 9.62
N LYS A 71 16.47 -16.99 8.36
CA LYS A 71 16.58 -18.41 7.99
C LYS A 71 17.94 -18.67 7.34
N SER A 72 18.49 -19.88 7.56
CA SER A 72 19.76 -20.30 6.96
C SER A 72 19.63 -20.68 5.48
N THR A 73 18.42 -21.05 5.04
CA THR A 73 18.10 -21.38 3.64
C THR A 73 16.70 -20.87 3.32
N VAL A 74 16.61 -19.98 2.34
CA VAL A 74 15.34 -19.65 1.66
C VAL A 74 15.24 -20.62 0.48
N PRO A 75 14.17 -21.40 0.34
CA PRO A 75 14.00 -22.25 -0.84
C PRO A 75 13.99 -21.40 -2.11
N ASN A 76 14.71 -21.85 -3.15
CA ASN A 76 14.74 -21.13 -4.44
C ASN A 76 13.35 -20.83 -5.03
N ALA A 77 12.36 -21.66 -4.70
CA ALA A 77 10.97 -21.44 -5.12
C ALA A 77 10.33 -20.15 -4.56
N TYR A 78 10.86 -19.61 -3.46
CA TYR A 78 10.36 -18.36 -2.88
C TYR A 78 10.99 -17.14 -3.60
N ALA A 79 12.26 -17.26 -3.97
CA ALA A 79 12.95 -16.25 -4.79
C ALA A 79 12.31 -16.11 -6.18
N GLU A 80 11.80 -17.22 -6.75
CA GLU A 80 11.06 -17.20 -8.03
C GLU A 80 9.68 -16.53 -7.93
N MET A 81 9.08 -16.47 -6.74
CA MET A 81 7.78 -15.80 -6.53
C MET A 81 7.89 -14.28 -6.42
N THR A 82 9.05 -13.75 -6.03
CA THR A 82 9.23 -12.30 -5.81
C THR A 82 9.58 -11.54 -7.09
N GLY A 83 9.98 -12.25 -8.15
CA GLY A 83 10.32 -11.68 -9.45
C GLY A 83 11.47 -10.65 -9.37
N THR A 84 12.05 -10.32 -10.50
CA THR A 84 13.02 -9.21 -10.56
C THR A 84 12.23 -7.89 -10.55
N ILE A 85 12.43 -7.07 -9.51
CA ILE A 85 11.84 -5.73 -9.45
C ILE A 85 12.48 -4.90 -10.57
N CYS A 86 11.65 -4.44 -11.49
CA CYS A 86 12.10 -3.77 -12.69
C CYS A 86 12.80 -2.44 -12.37
N GLY A 87 13.98 -2.20 -12.97
CA GLY A 87 14.79 -1.00 -12.78
C GLY A 87 15.45 -0.91 -11.40
N LEU A 88 15.46 -2.00 -10.61
CA LEU A 88 16.04 -2.05 -9.28
C LEU A 88 17.43 -2.69 -9.31
N SER A 89 18.42 -2.01 -8.71
CA SER A 89 19.67 -2.62 -8.26
C SER A 89 19.75 -2.60 -6.73
N VAL A 90 20.21 -3.70 -6.15
CA VAL A 90 20.30 -3.89 -4.71
C VAL A 90 21.76 -3.80 -4.26
N ASP A 91 22.09 -2.77 -3.46
CA ASP A 91 23.40 -2.63 -2.84
C ASP A 91 23.39 -3.30 -1.45
N THR A 92 24.19 -4.34 -1.32
CA THR A 92 24.32 -5.17 -0.12
C THR A 92 25.60 -4.90 0.68
N ALA A 93 26.37 -3.86 0.37
CA ALA A 93 27.64 -3.55 1.07
C ALA A 93 27.45 -3.43 2.59
N GLY A 94 26.28 -2.95 3.03
CA GLY A 94 25.93 -2.81 4.45
C GLY A 94 25.26 -4.03 5.09
N ILE A 95 25.17 -5.17 4.41
CA ILE A 95 24.38 -6.32 4.87
C ILE A 95 24.82 -6.87 6.24
N ASN A 96 26.10 -6.78 6.56
CA ASN A 96 26.63 -7.24 7.85
C ASN A 96 26.17 -6.39 9.04
N SER A 97 25.71 -5.15 8.78
CA SER A 97 25.04 -4.27 9.76
C SER A 97 23.51 -4.25 9.59
N GLY A 98 22.95 -5.14 8.78
CA GLY A 98 21.51 -5.19 8.51
C GLY A 98 21.01 -4.08 7.60
N THR A 99 21.91 -3.40 6.86
CA THR A 99 21.59 -2.28 5.97
C THR A 99 21.63 -2.69 4.52
N ILE A 100 20.62 -2.31 3.75
CA ILE A 100 20.52 -2.51 2.30
C ILE A 100 20.09 -1.18 1.67
N ARG A 101 20.57 -0.92 0.45
CA ARG A 101 20.09 0.18 -0.38
C ARG A 101 19.48 -0.36 -1.68
N LEU A 102 18.31 0.11 -1.99
CA LEU A 102 17.57 -0.11 -3.23
C LEU A 102 17.80 1.10 -4.13
N ASN A 103 18.42 0.94 -5.29
CA ASN A 103 18.68 2.03 -6.23
C ASN A 103 17.82 1.82 -7.48
N TYR A 104 17.05 2.84 -7.87
CA TYR A 104 16.16 2.82 -9.02
C TYR A 104 16.77 3.64 -10.15
N ASP A 105 16.89 3.04 -11.34
CA ASP A 105 17.66 3.58 -12.49
C ASP A 105 16.83 4.41 -13.48
N GLY A 106 15.52 4.53 -13.26
CA GLY A 106 14.62 5.25 -14.16
C GLY A 106 14.04 4.41 -15.30
N THR A 107 14.26 3.10 -15.31
CA THR A 107 13.61 2.21 -16.28
C THR A 107 12.09 2.29 -16.15
N THR A 108 11.40 2.39 -17.28
CA THR A 108 9.93 2.43 -17.31
C THR A 108 9.35 1.02 -17.20
N CYS A 109 8.53 0.81 -16.17
CA CYS A 109 7.91 -0.47 -15.87
C CYS A 109 6.44 -0.27 -15.52
N ASN A 110 5.54 -1.01 -16.18
CA ASN A 110 4.11 -0.94 -15.87
C ASN A 110 3.56 0.51 -15.81
N ASN A 111 3.89 1.31 -16.83
CA ASN A 111 3.50 2.72 -16.94
C ASN A 111 4.06 3.66 -15.84
N ARG A 112 5.16 3.26 -15.18
CA ARG A 112 5.85 4.06 -14.14
C ARG A 112 7.34 4.02 -14.33
N THR A 113 8.01 5.15 -14.04
CA THR A 113 9.46 5.24 -13.84
C THR A 113 9.74 5.50 -12.39
N ARG A 114 10.80 4.88 -11.87
CA ARG A 114 11.27 5.09 -10.49
C ARG A 114 12.73 5.51 -10.51
N THR A 115 13.08 6.55 -9.76
CA THR A 115 14.46 7.05 -9.62
C THR A 115 14.77 7.33 -8.15
N GLY A 116 16.05 7.56 -7.84
CA GLY A 116 16.49 7.77 -6.47
C GLY A 116 16.73 6.46 -5.72
N SER A 117 16.70 6.50 -4.41
CA SER A 117 16.99 5.29 -3.64
C SER A 117 16.21 5.20 -2.33
N ILE A 118 16.03 3.96 -1.86
CA ILE A 118 15.50 3.65 -0.54
C ILE A 118 16.61 2.91 0.22
N LYS A 119 17.00 3.42 1.37
CA LYS A 119 17.90 2.74 2.29
C LYS A 119 17.08 2.18 3.44
N PHE A 120 17.22 0.90 3.73
CA PHE A 120 16.59 0.35 4.91
C PHE A 120 17.61 -0.35 5.82
N THR A 121 17.35 -0.32 7.12
CA THR A 121 18.21 -0.91 8.15
C THR A 121 17.36 -1.63 9.19
N ILE A 122 17.63 -2.90 9.41
CA ILE A 122 17.07 -3.66 10.53
C ILE A 122 17.75 -3.15 11.81
N GLN A 123 16.96 -2.58 12.71
CA GLN A 123 17.48 -2.15 14.01
C GLN A 123 17.90 -3.37 14.84
N ASP A 124 18.93 -3.21 15.65
CA ASP A 124 19.50 -4.26 16.50
C ASP A 124 19.94 -5.53 15.75
N TYR A 125 20.25 -5.39 14.45
CA TYR A 125 20.70 -6.52 13.61
C TYR A 125 21.95 -7.19 14.17
N THR A 126 22.94 -6.41 14.62
CA THR A 126 24.19 -6.92 15.21
C THR A 126 23.97 -7.61 16.55
N GLN A 127 22.85 -7.33 17.22
CA GLN A 127 22.38 -7.99 18.44
C GLN A 127 21.53 -9.24 18.15
N GLY A 128 21.47 -9.68 16.90
CA GLY A 128 20.74 -10.89 16.49
C GLY A 128 19.31 -10.67 16.03
N LYS A 129 18.78 -9.45 16.01
CA LYS A 129 17.43 -9.19 15.49
C LYS A 129 17.35 -9.48 13.98
N ARG A 130 16.27 -10.09 13.56
CA ARG A 130 15.94 -10.42 12.17
C ARG A 130 14.47 -10.12 11.93
N TRP A 131 14.08 -9.96 10.65
CA TRP A 131 12.70 -9.56 10.32
C TRP A 131 11.63 -10.46 10.93
N LYS A 132 11.87 -11.77 11.03
CA LYS A 132 10.94 -12.72 11.65
C LYS A 132 10.72 -12.55 13.16
N ASN A 133 11.56 -11.79 13.85
CA ASN A 133 11.45 -11.63 15.30
C ASN A 133 10.33 -10.66 15.66
N VAL A 134 9.61 -10.98 16.73
CA VAL A 134 8.59 -10.10 17.30
C VAL A 134 9.20 -8.74 17.65
N GLY A 135 8.53 -7.67 17.24
CA GLY A 135 8.97 -6.29 17.50
C GLY A 135 10.22 -5.88 16.71
N CYS A 136 10.62 -6.63 15.67
CA CYS A 136 11.70 -6.19 14.80
C CYS A 136 11.31 -4.91 14.07
N VAL A 137 12.19 -3.92 14.10
CA VAL A 137 11.98 -2.61 13.46
C VAL A 137 12.93 -2.46 12.29
N ILE A 138 12.39 -2.06 11.15
CA ILE A 138 13.14 -1.62 9.99
C ILE A 138 13.00 -0.10 9.87
N LYS A 139 14.12 0.61 9.96
CA LYS A 139 14.19 2.02 9.59
C LYS A 139 14.32 2.12 8.08
N VAL A 140 13.45 2.89 7.44
CA VAL A 140 13.43 3.14 6.00
C VAL A 140 13.69 4.61 5.75
N ASP A 141 14.76 4.93 5.04
CA ASP A 141 15.12 6.28 4.63
C ASP A 141 14.87 6.43 3.12
N PHE A 142 13.95 7.30 2.73
CA PHE A 142 13.74 7.70 1.35
C PHE A 142 14.75 8.79 0.98
N LEU A 143 15.49 8.58 -0.09
CA LEU A 143 16.57 9.45 -0.56
C LEU A 143 16.23 9.89 -1.98
N SER A 144 15.43 10.96 -2.10
CA SER A 144 14.89 11.47 -3.37
C SER A 144 14.23 10.36 -4.21
N TYR A 145 13.50 9.47 -3.54
CA TYR A 145 12.79 8.39 -4.21
C TYR A 145 11.59 8.97 -4.96
N LYS A 146 11.72 9.07 -6.29
CA LYS A 146 10.73 9.68 -7.17
C LYS A 146 10.08 8.64 -8.06
N ILE A 147 8.77 8.69 -8.11
CA ILE A 147 7.93 7.89 -9.01
C ILE A 147 7.25 8.85 -9.98
N THR A 148 7.34 8.56 -11.29
CA THR A 148 6.66 9.31 -12.34
C THR A 148 5.76 8.37 -13.12
N ARG A 149 4.49 8.72 -13.26
CA ARG A 149 3.50 8.01 -14.07
C ARG A 149 3.68 8.39 -15.53
N ALA A 150 3.92 7.41 -16.42
CA ALA A 150 4.23 7.68 -17.82
C ALA A 150 3.03 8.19 -18.63
N SER A 151 1.78 7.88 -18.19
CA SER A 151 0.57 8.26 -18.93
C SER A 151 0.25 9.75 -18.90
N ASP A 152 0.60 10.48 -17.82
CA ASP A 152 0.25 11.89 -17.64
C ASP A 152 1.39 12.74 -17.05
N GLY A 153 2.56 12.13 -16.80
CA GLY A 153 3.74 12.83 -16.29
C GLY A 153 3.66 13.22 -14.81
N LYS A 154 2.56 12.93 -14.12
CA LYS A 154 2.45 13.23 -12.68
C LYS A 154 3.49 12.47 -11.89
N SER A 155 4.09 13.14 -10.93
CA SER A 155 5.15 12.53 -10.12
C SER A 155 5.03 12.86 -8.65
N ILE A 156 5.54 11.92 -7.84
CA ILE A 156 5.68 12.04 -6.40
C ILE A 156 7.13 11.73 -6.04
N MET A 157 7.75 12.57 -5.24
CA MET A 157 9.09 12.31 -4.68
C MET A 157 8.99 12.26 -3.16
N LEU A 158 9.38 11.13 -2.59
CA LEU A 158 9.41 10.89 -1.14
C LEU A 158 10.81 11.20 -0.59
N ASN A 159 10.85 11.95 0.52
CA ASN A 159 12.05 12.21 1.31
C ASN A 159 11.71 12.10 2.79
N GLY A 160 12.58 11.47 3.55
CA GLY A 160 12.41 11.33 5.00
C GLY A 160 12.50 9.89 5.48
N THR A 161 12.09 9.69 6.71
CA THR A 161 12.22 8.40 7.40
C THR A 161 10.87 7.85 7.80
N GLN A 162 10.71 6.53 7.65
CA GLN A 162 9.61 5.79 8.24
C GLN A 162 10.13 4.52 8.94
N TYR A 163 9.29 3.94 9.78
CA TYR A 163 9.59 2.73 10.53
C TYR A 163 8.52 1.68 10.22
N LEU A 164 9.00 0.51 9.80
CA LEU A 164 8.17 -0.68 9.62
C LEU A 164 8.48 -1.63 10.76
N THR A 165 7.48 -1.98 11.59
CA THR A 165 7.64 -2.87 12.74
C THR A 165 6.87 -4.16 12.51
N ASN A 166 7.54 -5.31 12.61
CA ASN A 166 6.89 -6.62 12.64
C ASN A 166 6.40 -6.91 14.06
N THR A 167 5.16 -6.53 14.33
CA THR A 167 4.59 -6.58 15.69
C THR A 167 4.34 -8.01 16.18
N SER A 168 3.87 -8.90 15.30
CA SER A 168 3.58 -10.30 15.65
C SER A 168 4.78 -11.23 15.57
N GLY A 169 5.84 -10.80 14.87
CA GLY A 169 6.87 -11.71 14.39
C GLY A 169 6.34 -12.61 13.27
N GLY A 170 7.19 -13.57 12.85
CA GLY A 170 6.89 -14.44 11.72
C GLY A 170 7.00 -13.73 10.37
N THR A 171 6.70 -14.46 9.32
CA THR A 171 6.78 -13.99 7.92
C THR A 171 5.70 -14.66 7.09
N TRP A 172 5.59 -14.24 5.83
CA TRP A 172 4.70 -14.88 4.86
C TRP A 172 4.94 -16.39 4.71
N TRP A 173 6.19 -16.83 4.88
CA TRP A 173 6.54 -18.24 4.85
C TRP A 173 5.87 -19.03 5.99
N GLU A 174 5.95 -18.51 7.21
CA GLU A 174 5.31 -19.12 8.39
C GLU A 174 3.77 -19.07 8.27
N LEU A 175 3.22 -18.01 7.68
CA LEU A 175 1.76 -17.87 7.52
C LEU A 175 1.22 -18.79 6.41
N LEU A 176 1.84 -18.82 5.22
CA LEU A 176 1.28 -19.46 4.03
C LEU A 176 1.73 -20.92 3.87
N ILE A 177 2.99 -21.19 4.15
CA ILE A 177 3.61 -22.49 3.81
C ILE A 177 3.69 -23.39 5.02
N VAL A 178 4.37 -22.96 6.08
CA VAL A 178 4.57 -23.78 7.27
C VAL A 178 3.33 -23.79 8.16
N LYS A 179 2.51 -22.73 8.06
CA LYS A 179 1.25 -22.55 8.83
C LYS A 179 1.46 -22.60 10.36
N THR A 180 2.63 -22.15 10.82
CA THR A 180 2.93 -21.99 12.25
C THR A 180 2.45 -20.66 12.80
N GLN A 181 2.09 -19.73 11.91
CA GLN A 181 1.45 -18.46 12.22
C GLN A 181 0.04 -18.44 11.64
N THR A 182 -0.91 -17.86 12.37
CA THR A 182 -2.28 -17.62 11.88
C THR A 182 -2.52 -16.16 11.50
N THR A 183 -1.61 -15.28 11.93
CA THR A 183 -1.74 -13.84 11.77
C THR A 183 -0.36 -13.21 11.64
N LEU A 184 -0.21 -12.29 10.70
CA LEU A 184 0.94 -11.37 10.63
C LEU A 184 0.44 -9.95 10.89
N VAL A 185 1.08 -9.26 11.82
CA VAL A 185 0.76 -7.87 12.17
C VAL A 185 2.01 -7.02 12.00
N SER A 186 1.88 -5.94 11.25
CA SER A 186 2.90 -4.92 11.12
C SER A 186 2.33 -3.52 11.33
N THR A 187 3.16 -2.61 11.80
CA THR A 187 2.83 -1.18 11.85
C THR A 187 3.79 -0.39 10.99
N LEU A 188 3.28 0.64 10.35
CA LEU A 188 4.03 1.60 9.55
C LEU A 188 3.84 2.99 10.16
N THR A 189 4.94 3.62 10.59
CA THR A 189 4.90 4.94 11.21
C THR A 189 5.93 5.88 10.58
N SER A 190 5.57 7.15 10.41
CA SER A 190 6.50 8.20 10.06
C SER A 190 6.10 9.52 10.72
N SER A 191 7.07 10.41 10.87
CA SER A 191 6.83 11.79 11.28
C SER A 191 7.39 12.71 10.19
N ASN A 192 6.53 13.59 9.65
CA ASN A 192 6.90 14.60 8.65
C ASN A 192 7.59 14.02 7.40
N LEU A 193 7.10 12.91 6.86
CA LEU A 193 7.54 12.42 5.56
C LEU A 193 7.21 13.50 4.52
N ALA A 194 8.24 14.03 3.86
CA ALA A 194 8.07 15.05 2.83
C ALA A 194 7.70 14.41 1.49
N VAL A 195 6.68 14.95 0.84
CA VAL A 195 6.20 14.52 -0.47
C VAL A 195 6.22 15.73 -1.40
N THR A 196 7.07 15.68 -2.43
CA THR A 196 7.13 16.72 -3.46
C THR A 196 6.41 16.25 -4.70
N PHE A 197 5.51 17.05 -5.23
CA PHE A 197 4.70 16.75 -6.42
C PHE A 197 5.33 17.33 -7.70
N GLU A 198 4.72 17.06 -8.86
CA GLU A 198 5.19 17.48 -10.18
C GLU A 198 5.30 19.01 -10.35
N ASP A 199 4.50 19.76 -9.60
CA ASP A 199 4.50 21.24 -9.57
C ASP A 199 5.49 21.85 -8.56
N ASN A 200 6.37 21.01 -7.99
CA ASN A 200 7.34 21.35 -6.93
C ASN A 200 6.72 21.81 -5.59
N LYS A 201 5.41 21.70 -5.43
CA LYS A 201 4.77 21.88 -4.13
C LYS A 201 5.07 20.69 -3.23
N THR A 202 5.13 20.93 -1.92
CA THR A 202 5.48 19.91 -0.93
C THR A 202 4.37 19.75 0.10
N ALA A 203 3.97 18.52 0.36
CA ALA A 203 3.12 18.11 1.47
C ALA A 203 3.95 17.41 2.55
N THR A 204 3.40 17.32 3.76
CA THR A 204 3.98 16.51 4.84
C THR A 204 2.97 15.48 5.32
N TYR A 205 3.46 14.25 5.59
CA TYR A 205 2.63 13.14 6.04
C TYR A 205 3.19 12.54 7.32
N ASN A 206 2.37 12.48 8.37
CA ASN A 206 2.58 11.64 9.53
C ASN A 206 1.77 10.36 9.32
N ILE A 207 2.45 9.25 9.06
CA ILE A 207 1.82 7.96 8.77
C ILE A 207 1.74 7.15 10.05
N ASN A 208 0.58 6.54 10.31
CA ASN A 208 0.34 5.73 11.50
C ASN A 208 -0.64 4.62 11.14
N ARG A 209 -0.14 3.54 10.55
CA ARG A 209 -0.96 2.44 10.04
C ARG A 209 -0.59 1.12 10.71
N LYS A 210 -1.60 0.31 10.95
CA LYS A 210 -1.46 -1.10 11.34
C LYS A 210 -2.08 -1.96 10.26
N ILE A 211 -1.34 -2.97 9.82
CA ILE A 211 -1.77 -3.92 8.81
C ILE A 211 -1.75 -5.32 9.43
N THR A 212 -2.86 -6.02 9.30
CA THR A 212 -3.04 -7.38 9.80
C THR A 212 -3.41 -8.31 8.64
N TYR A 213 -2.64 -9.37 8.46
CA TYR A 213 -2.94 -10.43 7.50
C TYR A 213 -3.38 -11.69 8.22
N THR A 214 -4.45 -12.30 7.73
CA THR A 214 -4.99 -13.58 8.23
C THR A 214 -5.42 -14.47 7.06
N ILE A 215 -5.69 -15.74 7.31
CA ILE A 215 -6.15 -16.71 6.29
C ILE A 215 -7.41 -17.42 6.76
N PRO A 216 -8.53 -16.71 6.97
CA PRO A 216 -9.78 -17.36 7.28
C PRO A 216 -10.27 -18.20 6.09
N GLY A 217 -10.59 -19.49 6.31
CA GLY A 217 -11.13 -20.35 5.26
C GLY A 217 -10.23 -20.50 4.03
N ASN A 218 -8.90 -20.46 4.19
CA ASN A 218 -7.89 -20.46 3.12
C ASN A 218 -7.90 -19.21 2.20
N ILE A 219 -8.53 -18.13 2.60
CA ILE A 219 -8.54 -16.86 1.85
C ILE A 219 -7.63 -15.87 2.58
N ILE A 220 -6.60 -15.38 1.90
CA ILE A 220 -5.75 -14.32 2.46
C ILE A 220 -6.59 -13.06 2.59
N THR A 221 -6.66 -12.55 3.81
CA THR A 221 -7.36 -11.31 4.15
C THR A 221 -6.37 -10.31 4.72
N CYS A 222 -6.42 -9.08 4.22
CA CYS A 222 -5.64 -7.94 4.71
C CYS A 222 -6.60 -6.95 5.37
N ARG A 223 -6.27 -6.48 6.57
CA ARG A 223 -7.01 -5.46 7.32
C ARG A 223 -6.08 -4.30 7.64
N ALA A 224 -6.46 -3.09 7.25
CA ALA A 224 -5.73 -1.86 7.56
C ALA A 224 -6.53 -0.98 8.54
N GLU A 225 -5.83 -0.43 9.53
CA GLU A 225 -6.35 0.41 10.60
C GLU A 225 -5.43 1.62 10.78
N GLY A 226 -6.01 2.77 11.10
CA GLY A 226 -5.27 3.91 11.62
C GLY A 226 -4.96 3.70 13.11
N ILE A 227 -3.76 4.05 13.55
CA ILE A 227 -3.34 3.97 14.97
C ILE A 227 -2.84 5.30 15.52
N GLY A 228 -2.84 6.34 14.71
CA GLY A 228 -2.40 7.68 15.10
C GLY A 228 -3.44 8.44 15.90
N THR A 229 -2.95 9.48 16.59
CA THR A 229 -3.77 10.45 17.32
C THR A 229 -3.24 11.86 17.05
N SER A 230 -4.13 12.80 16.78
CA SER A 230 -3.80 14.23 16.63
C SER A 230 -5.06 15.08 16.83
N GLY A 231 -4.93 16.22 17.48
CA GLY A 231 -6.04 17.18 17.67
C GLY A 231 -7.29 16.59 18.33
N GLY A 232 -7.13 15.58 19.22
CA GLY A 232 -8.25 14.87 19.86
C GLY A 232 -8.90 13.77 19.02
N LEU A 233 -8.50 13.63 17.76
CA LEU A 233 -8.93 12.52 16.89
C LEU A 233 -8.05 11.29 17.14
N THR A 234 -8.66 10.10 17.01
CA THR A 234 -8.00 8.78 17.09
C THR A 234 -8.19 8.03 15.77
N ASN A 235 -7.51 6.88 15.63
CA ASN A 235 -7.57 6.04 14.43
C ASN A 235 -7.12 6.78 13.14
N LEU A 236 -6.24 7.77 13.28
CA LEU A 236 -5.65 8.45 12.14
C LEU A 236 -4.64 7.52 11.46
N GLU A 237 -4.82 7.30 10.15
CA GLU A 237 -3.82 6.62 9.34
C GLU A 237 -2.77 7.59 8.80
N ASN A 238 -3.21 8.82 8.47
CA ASN A 238 -2.36 9.90 7.99
C ASN A 238 -2.88 11.25 8.50
N PHE A 239 -1.96 12.18 8.75
CA PHE A 239 -2.27 13.58 8.99
C PHE A 239 -1.04 14.44 8.70
N GLY A 240 -1.24 15.72 8.42
CA GLY A 240 -0.13 16.62 8.08
C GLY A 240 -0.60 17.83 7.30
N THR A 241 0.12 18.17 6.23
CA THR A 241 -0.25 19.28 5.34
C THR A 241 -0.45 18.79 3.91
N THR A 242 -1.40 19.37 3.20
CA THR A 242 -1.60 19.17 1.76
C THR A 242 -0.49 19.86 0.97
N ARG A 243 -0.45 19.67 -0.36
CA ARG A 243 0.48 20.40 -1.25
C ARG A 243 0.26 21.92 -1.24
N ASP A 244 -0.89 22.41 -0.82
CA ASP A 244 -1.23 23.82 -0.70
C ASP A 244 -0.96 24.39 0.71
N GLY A 245 -0.43 23.56 1.64
CA GLY A 245 -0.08 23.95 3.00
C GLY A 245 -1.21 23.84 4.00
N ASP A 246 -2.40 23.38 3.60
CA ASP A 246 -3.54 23.22 4.48
C ASP A 246 -3.40 21.97 5.36
N ALA A 247 -3.74 22.08 6.63
CA ALA A 247 -3.76 20.92 7.52
C ALA A 247 -4.87 19.92 7.11
N PHE A 248 -4.53 18.63 7.07
CA PHE A 248 -5.49 17.57 6.80
C PHE A 248 -5.38 16.43 7.80
N THR A 249 -6.46 15.67 7.93
CA THR A 249 -6.50 14.38 8.64
C THR A 249 -7.18 13.33 7.78
N SER A 250 -6.66 12.09 7.86
CA SER A 250 -7.26 10.89 7.26
C SER A 250 -7.51 9.88 8.38
N GLN A 251 -8.77 9.63 8.70
CA GLN A 251 -9.20 8.77 9.79
C GLN A 251 -9.84 7.50 9.24
N VAL A 252 -9.38 6.34 9.69
CA VAL A 252 -10.03 5.06 9.41
C VAL A 252 -11.15 4.87 10.44
N THR A 253 -12.38 5.20 10.07
CA THR A 253 -13.55 5.10 10.96
C THR A 253 -14.08 3.65 11.04
N ASN A 254 -13.89 2.89 9.95
CA ASN A 254 -14.11 1.44 9.93
C ASN A 254 -12.93 0.79 9.19
N PRO A 255 -12.27 -0.22 9.78
CA PRO A 255 -11.10 -0.85 9.18
C PRO A 255 -11.31 -1.28 7.73
N ILE A 256 -10.31 -0.98 6.88
CA ILE A 256 -10.36 -1.34 5.47
C ILE A 256 -9.94 -2.80 5.33
N VAL A 257 -10.77 -3.61 4.68
CA VAL A 257 -10.53 -5.04 4.52
C VAL A 257 -10.48 -5.40 3.03
N TRP A 258 -9.43 -6.13 2.66
CA TRP A 258 -9.29 -6.76 1.34
C TRP A 258 -9.24 -8.26 1.50
N ASN A 259 -9.67 -8.98 0.49
CA ASN A 259 -9.34 -10.40 0.34
C ASN A 259 -8.70 -10.65 -1.02
N VAL A 260 -7.90 -11.72 -1.11
CA VAL A 260 -7.17 -12.03 -2.35
C VAL A 260 -8.10 -12.37 -3.52
N THR A 261 -9.30 -12.85 -3.24
CA THR A 261 -10.30 -13.22 -4.25
C THR A 261 -10.77 -12.01 -5.06
N CYS A 262 -10.90 -10.85 -4.38
CA CYS A 262 -11.37 -9.61 -5.00
C CYS A 262 -10.24 -8.74 -5.57
N GLY A 263 -8.99 -9.11 -5.28
CA GLY A 263 -7.80 -8.37 -5.71
C GLY A 263 -7.48 -7.15 -4.85
N PRO A 264 -6.28 -6.56 -5.07
CA PRO A 264 -5.76 -5.49 -4.22
C PRO A 264 -6.50 -4.16 -4.38
N GLY A 265 -7.13 -3.94 -5.54
CA GLY A 265 -7.87 -2.70 -5.83
C GLY A 265 -9.33 -2.70 -5.37
N ALA A 266 -9.81 -3.79 -4.75
CA ALA A 266 -11.23 -3.98 -4.43
C ALA A 266 -11.44 -4.32 -2.94
N PRO A 267 -11.33 -3.32 -2.01
CA PRO A 267 -11.68 -3.54 -0.62
C PRO A 267 -13.12 -4.03 -0.48
N VAL A 268 -13.33 -5.04 0.35
CA VAL A 268 -14.66 -5.63 0.58
C VAL A 268 -15.41 -4.96 1.74
N GLN A 269 -14.72 -4.13 2.53
CA GLN A 269 -15.26 -3.39 3.66
C GLN A 269 -14.33 -2.24 4.02
N GLY A 270 -14.87 -1.23 4.70
CA GLY A 270 -14.09 -0.18 5.34
C GLY A 270 -14.66 1.20 5.13
N GLU A 271 -14.18 2.15 5.94
CA GLU A 271 -14.53 3.57 5.79
C GLU A 271 -13.37 4.45 6.20
N VAL A 272 -13.08 5.45 5.36
CA VAL A 272 -12.07 6.48 5.61
C VAL A 272 -12.71 7.85 5.50
N ASN A 273 -12.42 8.71 6.47
CA ASN A 273 -12.82 10.11 6.44
C ASN A 273 -11.60 11.02 6.30
N ILE A 274 -11.59 11.88 5.26
CA ILE A 274 -10.52 12.85 4.99
C ILE A 274 -11.10 14.25 5.17
N VAL A 275 -10.47 15.04 6.07
CA VAL A 275 -10.90 16.40 6.39
C VAL A 275 -9.76 17.38 6.12
N VAL A 276 -10.10 18.48 5.41
CA VAL A 276 -9.25 19.67 5.26
C VAL A 276 -10.07 20.85 5.79
N ALA A 277 -9.92 21.14 7.08
CA ALA A 277 -10.81 22.07 7.79
C ALA A 277 -10.78 23.49 7.21
N SER A 278 -9.61 24.00 6.82
CA SER A 278 -9.44 25.33 6.21
C SER A 278 -10.21 25.52 4.90
N LYS A 279 -10.52 24.42 4.18
CA LYS A 279 -11.27 24.40 2.92
C LYS A 279 -12.74 24.05 3.10
N SER A 280 -13.22 23.86 4.33
CA SER A 280 -14.56 23.31 4.59
C SER A 280 -14.84 22.04 3.77
N PHE A 281 -13.79 21.21 3.66
CA PHE A 281 -13.83 19.97 2.89
C PHE A 281 -13.83 18.77 3.81
N ASP A 282 -14.86 17.95 3.65
CA ASP A 282 -15.01 16.65 4.31
C ASP A 282 -15.34 15.62 3.23
N LEU A 283 -14.60 14.52 3.20
CA LEU A 283 -14.73 13.44 2.23
C LEU A 283 -14.77 12.11 2.98
N ARG A 284 -15.84 11.34 2.77
CA ARG A 284 -15.99 9.98 3.27
C ARG A 284 -15.99 8.98 2.14
N ALA A 285 -15.03 8.04 2.18
CA ALA A 285 -14.98 6.90 1.28
C ALA A 285 -15.47 5.65 2.01
N THR A 286 -16.57 5.05 1.56
CA THR A 286 -17.14 3.81 2.10
C THR A 286 -16.93 2.69 1.10
N PHE A 287 -16.21 1.66 1.50
CA PHE A 287 -15.87 0.49 0.67
C PHE A 287 -16.82 -0.68 0.95
N GLY A 288 -16.98 -1.55 -0.03
CA GLY A 288 -17.84 -2.72 0.12
C GLY A 288 -19.33 -2.37 -0.03
N VAL A 289 -19.69 -1.66 -1.09
CA VAL A 289 -21.09 -1.27 -1.37
C VAL A 289 -21.67 -2.03 -2.56
N ASP A 290 -23.01 -2.09 -2.61
CA ASP A 290 -23.79 -2.53 -3.77
C ASP A 290 -23.92 -1.41 -4.83
N ARG A 291 -24.65 -1.68 -5.92
CA ARG A 291 -24.89 -0.70 -6.99
C ARG A 291 -25.72 0.52 -6.55
N ASN A 292 -26.41 0.42 -5.43
CA ASN A 292 -27.21 1.48 -4.84
C ASN A 292 -26.44 2.28 -3.77
N GLY A 293 -25.18 1.86 -3.47
CA GLY A 293 -24.34 2.49 -2.47
C GLY A 293 -24.62 2.04 -1.03
N ASN A 294 -25.38 0.96 -0.84
CA ASN A 294 -25.58 0.36 0.49
C ASN A 294 -24.40 -0.53 0.84
N VAL A 295 -23.94 -0.45 2.09
CA VAL A 295 -22.89 -1.34 2.61
C VAL A 295 -23.40 -2.78 2.56
N VAL A 296 -22.57 -3.67 2.03
CA VAL A 296 -22.86 -5.11 1.97
C VAL A 296 -21.75 -5.89 2.65
N THR A 297 -22.08 -7.09 3.14
CA THR A 297 -21.09 -8.05 3.64
C THR A 297 -21.08 -9.22 2.67
N PRO A 298 -20.16 -9.23 1.67
CA PRO A 298 -20.10 -10.32 0.69
C PRO A 298 -19.78 -11.64 1.38
N ALA A 299 -20.30 -12.74 0.84
CA ALA A 299 -19.86 -14.07 1.24
C ALA A 299 -18.34 -14.22 0.96
N PRO A 300 -17.63 -15.16 1.61
CA PRO A 300 -16.16 -15.27 1.54
C PRO A 300 -15.56 -15.30 0.13
N ASN A 301 -16.30 -15.78 -0.87
CA ASN A 301 -15.84 -15.87 -2.28
C ASN A 301 -16.55 -14.87 -3.20
N GLN A 302 -17.21 -13.87 -2.64
CA GLN A 302 -17.91 -12.84 -3.40
C GLN A 302 -17.28 -11.48 -3.14
N CYS A 303 -17.34 -10.61 -4.16
CA CYS A 303 -16.83 -9.25 -4.07
C CYS A 303 -17.99 -8.27 -4.07
N ALA A 304 -17.85 -7.19 -3.33
CA ALA A 304 -18.77 -6.08 -3.40
C ALA A 304 -18.75 -5.43 -4.79
N PHE A 305 -19.79 -4.70 -5.13
CA PHE A 305 -19.84 -3.99 -6.41
C PHE A 305 -18.76 -2.91 -6.49
N GLY A 306 -18.54 -2.16 -5.38
CA GLY A 306 -17.65 -1.02 -5.45
C GLY A 306 -17.52 -0.27 -4.12
N TRP A 307 -17.34 1.01 -4.26
CA TRP A 307 -17.22 1.95 -3.15
C TRP A 307 -18.04 3.23 -3.41
N LYS A 308 -18.43 3.91 -2.35
CA LYS A 308 -19.18 5.16 -2.38
C LYS A 308 -18.31 6.29 -1.84
N LEU A 309 -18.35 7.41 -2.52
CA LEU A 309 -17.75 8.66 -2.08
C LEU A 309 -18.87 9.64 -1.72
N ASP A 310 -18.87 10.08 -0.48
CA ASP A 310 -19.70 11.19 -0.01
C ASP A 310 -18.75 12.35 0.29
N TRP A 311 -19.06 13.58 -0.17
CA TRP A 311 -18.25 14.74 0.17
C TRP A 311 -19.07 16.00 0.33
N THR A 312 -18.58 16.90 1.17
CA THR A 312 -19.11 18.24 1.35
C THR A 312 -18.02 19.25 0.99
N PHE A 313 -18.40 20.24 0.19
CA PHE A 313 -17.55 21.36 -0.15
C PHE A 313 -18.36 22.64 -0.12
N ASN A 314 -17.91 23.63 0.67
CA ASN A 314 -18.62 24.90 0.87
C ASN A 314 -20.11 24.68 1.24
N GLY A 315 -20.41 23.71 2.12
CA GLY A 315 -21.76 23.40 2.57
C GLY A 315 -22.62 22.57 1.58
N ASN A 316 -22.11 22.28 0.37
CA ASN A 316 -22.83 21.49 -0.61
C ASN A 316 -22.44 20.01 -0.50
N ALA A 317 -23.37 19.15 -0.12
CA ALA A 317 -23.20 17.71 -0.06
C ALA A 317 -23.41 17.06 -1.43
N ARG A 318 -22.55 16.11 -1.77
CA ARG A 318 -22.60 15.31 -3.01
C ARG A 318 -22.17 13.88 -2.72
N ASN A 319 -22.53 12.96 -3.60
CA ASN A 319 -22.05 11.58 -3.55
C ASN A 319 -21.86 10.99 -4.94
N LYS A 320 -21.07 9.92 -5.01
CA LYS A 320 -20.87 9.12 -6.23
C LYS A 320 -20.51 7.68 -5.86
N ILE A 321 -21.02 6.73 -6.64
CA ILE A 321 -20.74 5.31 -6.47
C ILE A 321 -19.84 4.87 -7.63
N PHE A 322 -18.79 4.11 -7.31
CA PHE A 322 -17.82 3.59 -8.25
C PHE A 322 -17.80 2.06 -8.16
N GLY A 323 -17.86 1.39 -9.31
CA GLY A 323 -17.66 -0.06 -9.38
C GLY A 323 -16.17 -0.40 -9.31
N TYR A 324 -15.84 -1.56 -8.73
CA TYR A 324 -14.53 -2.20 -8.96
C TYR A 324 -14.56 -2.81 -10.36
N ASN A 325 -13.54 -2.55 -11.16
CA ASN A 325 -13.43 -3.07 -12.53
C ASN A 325 -12.98 -4.53 -12.53
#